data_ef78d5004154f4ded2b589c61679f62b
#
_entry.id   ef78d5004154f4ded2b589c61679f62b
#
_cell.length_a   1.000
_cell.length_b   1.000
_cell.length_c   1.000
_cell.angle_alpha   90.00
_cell.angle_beta   90.00
_cell.angle_gamma   90.00
#
_symmetry.space_group_name_H-M   'P 1'
#
loop_
_entity.id
_entity.type
_entity.pdbx_description
1 polymer ?
#
loop_
_entity_poly.entity_id
_entity_poly.type
_entity_poly.pdbx_seq_one_letter_code
_entity_poly.pdbx_strand_id
1 'polypeptide(L)'
;METVAVLGTGLVGNWIVRSLSSDGYKVIAIDADKSILSRLNDVADTIHGIVDEDLINSLDTDIFVNALPGRVGHRIRKILVEKGKKIADLAFTPEDPLEINQLAIDNDSILIYDVGVAPGLSNLLLKEANRRHGRLSIGRIRVGGNPTTKDDGWSYMAPFSPVDVIEEYTRPARIIRNGEVVTLPALSERIRFEISERGEMEAFLTDGLRSVLQTIDAEELIESTVRWPGHIDMYLKKKEELSEEDLVKAWSWDTNRPEFTWMEVYARGEGNSTWILDDNGDEKGSSMARTTGAITCAVVKFLIKEKGIYGVHPPENFGNDLLEMCLNEYSKNNIKINEIKN
;
A
#
# COMPACT_ATOMS: atom_id res chain seq x y z
N MET A 1 15.53 20.52 -11.50
CA MET A 1 15.42 19.10 -11.09
C MET A 1 14.59 19.11 -9.82
N GLU A 2 13.46 18.40 -9.82
CA GLU A 2 12.59 18.36 -8.65
C GLU A 2 13.25 17.56 -7.53
N THR A 3 13.06 18.02 -6.29
CA THR A 3 13.54 17.35 -5.08
C THR A 3 12.36 16.64 -4.40
N VAL A 4 12.55 15.40 -3.97
CA VAL A 4 11.53 14.59 -3.27
C VAL A 4 12.12 14.12 -1.94
N ALA A 5 11.42 14.38 -0.84
CA ALA A 5 11.77 13.85 0.47
C ALA A 5 11.00 12.54 0.73
N VAL A 6 11.70 11.48 1.09
CA VAL A 6 11.12 10.19 1.47
C VAL A 6 11.31 9.98 2.97
N LEU A 7 10.19 9.97 3.69
CA LEU A 7 10.12 9.79 5.14
C LEU A 7 9.89 8.32 5.48
N GLY A 8 10.87 7.67 6.08
CA GLY A 8 10.91 6.23 6.30
C GLY A 8 11.51 5.49 5.10
N THR A 9 12.65 4.84 5.31
CA THR A 9 13.41 4.16 4.26
C THR A 9 13.57 2.66 4.52
N GLY A 10 12.56 2.05 5.15
CA GLY A 10 12.43 0.60 5.28
C GLY A 10 12.37 -0.10 3.91
N LEU A 11 11.85 -1.31 3.82
CA LEU A 11 11.85 -2.09 2.56
C LEU A 11 11.25 -1.32 1.38
N VAL A 12 10.05 -0.76 1.56
CA VAL A 12 9.33 -0.02 0.50
C VAL A 12 9.98 1.33 0.24
N GLY A 13 10.26 2.13 1.29
CA GLY A 13 10.86 3.46 1.14
C GLY A 13 12.25 3.41 0.50
N ASN A 14 13.06 2.39 0.80
CA ASN A 14 14.36 2.17 0.15
C ASN A 14 14.21 1.98 -1.36
N TRP A 15 13.24 1.15 -1.77
CA TRP A 15 12.96 0.93 -3.18
C TRP A 15 12.52 2.23 -3.88
N ILE A 16 11.62 3.01 -3.23
CA ILE A 16 11.14 4.30 -3.75
C ILE A 16 12.31 5.28 -3.95
N VAL A 17 13.20 5.41 -2.95
CA VAL A 17 14.40 6.26 -3.05
C VAL A 17 15.23 5.89 -4.27
N ARG A 18 15.57 4.61 -4.44
CA ARG A 18 16.38 4.14 -5.58
C ARG A 18 15.69 4.35 -6.91
N SER A 19 14.37 4.09 -6.99
CA SER A 19 13.59 4.24 -8.21
C SER A 19 13.51 5.72 -8.64
N LEU A 20 13.17 6.64 -7.73
CA LEU A 20 13.09 8.07 -8.02
C LEU A 20 14.47 8.64 -8.39
N SER A 21 15.53 8.24 -7.69
CA SER A 21 16.91 8.64 -8.02
C SER A 21 17.31 8.15 -9.42
N SER A 22 16.99 6.90 -9.76
CA SER A 22 17.22 6.34 -11.11
C SER A 22 16.45 7.09 -12.21
N ASP A 23 15.33 7.71 -11.85
CA ASP A 23 14.51 8.54 -12.76
C ASP A 23 15.03 9.99 -12.89
N GLY A 24 16.14 10.31 -12.20
CA GLY A 24 16.80 11.61 -12.27
C GLY A 24 16.24 12.66 -11.30
N TYR A 25 15.41 12.27 -10.34
CA TYR A 25 15.00 13.18 -9.26
C TYR A 25 16.10 13.32 -8.21
N LYS A 26 16.19 14.48 -7.59
CA LYS A 26 16.99 14.64 -6.37
C LYS A 26 16.18 14.07 -5.21
N VAL A 27 16.75 13.11 -4.47
CA VAL A 27 16.03 12.46 -3.37
C VAL A 27 16.72 12.75 -2.05
N ILE A 28 15.93 13.12 -1.04
CA ILE A 28 16.35 13.23 0.37
C ILE A 28 15.71 12.06 1.12
N ALA A 29 16.54 11.16 1.61
CA ALA A 29 16.11 9.95 2.34
C ALA A 29 16.24 10.18 3.85
N ILE A 30 15.16 10.00 4.61
CA ILE A 30 15.10 10.30 6.03
C ILE A 30 14.67 9.07 6.81
N ASP A 31 15.45 8.67 7.81
CA ASP A 31 15.11 7.54 8.68
C ASP A 31 15.77 7.71 10.07
N ALA A 32 15.15 7.09 11.07
CA ALA A 32 15.70 7.01 12.42
C ALA A 32 16.78 5.91 12.55
N ASP A 33 16.89 4.99 11.59
CA ASP A 33 17.91 3.95 11.56
C ASP A 33 19.06 4.31 10.60
N LYS A 34 20.19 4.68 11.18
CA LYS A 34 21.40 5.02 10.42
C LYS A 34 21.92 3.86 9.57
N SER A 35 21.68 2.63 9.96
CA SER A 35 22.15 1.45 9.22
C SER A 35 21.41 1.27 7.90
N ILE A 36 20.12 1.61 7.87
CA ILE A 36 19.28 1.60 6.66
C ILE A 36 19.74 2.71 5.72
N LEU A 37 19.93 3.94 6.23
CA LEU A 37 20.38 5.08 5.44
C LEU A 37 21.75 4.87 4.79
N SER A 38 22.67 4.18 5.48
CA SER A 38 24.01 3.93 4.93
C SER A 38 24.00 3.19 3.58
N ARG A 39 22.94 2.44 3.30
CA ARG A 39 22.73 1.73 2.03
C ARG A 39 22.23 2.63 0.90
N LEU A 40 21.91 3.89 1.18
CA LEU A 40 21.35 4.86 0.23
C LEU A 40 22.29 6.02 -0.08
N ASN A 41 23.47 6.09 0.57
CA ASN A 41 24.44 7.20 0.40
C ASN A 41 24.98 7.35 -1.02
N ASP A 42 24.85 6.32 -1.85
CA ASP A 42 25.26 6.30 -3.26
C ASP A 42 24.21 6.88 -4.21
N VAL A 43 22.94 7.02 -3.74
CA VAL A 43 21.81 7.40 -4.61
C VAL A 43 20.97 8.56 -4.09
N ALA A 44 21.14 8.97 -2.83
CA ALA A 44 20.33 10.02 -2.22
C ALA A 44 21.09 10.83 -1.17
N ASP A 45 20.65 12.06 -0.92
CA ASP A 45 21.04 12.81 0.27
C ASP A 45 20.37 12.17 1.49
N THR A 46 21.14 11.75 2.50
CA THR A 46 20.59 11.04 3.65
C THR A 46 20.59 11.90 4.91
N ILE A 47 19.47 11.88 5.65
CA ILE A 47 19.32 12.58 6.93
C ILE A 47 18.90 11.56 8.00
N HIS A 48 19.78 11.37 8.98
CA HIS A 48 19.50 10.53 10.14
C HIS A 48 18.76 11.34 11.21
N GLY A 49 17.53 10.93 11.54
CA GLY A 49 16.72 11.58 12.57
C GLY A 49 15.30 11.06 12.65
N ILE A 50 14.64 11.44 13.72
CA ILE A 50 13.19 11.25 13.88
C ILE A 50 12.49 12.35 13.11
N VAL A 51 11.49 11.97 12.31
CA VAL A 51 10.70 12.96 11.56
C VAL A 51 9.79 13.74 12.50
N ASP A 52 10.00 15.05 12.51
CA ASP A 52 9.20 16.03 13.26
C ASP A 52 9.01 17.32 12.42
N GLU A 53 8.36 18.30 13.02
CA GLU A 53 8.06 19.57 12.36
C GLU A 53 9.32 20.36 12.03
N ASP A 54 10.32 20.40 12.93
CA ASP A 54 11.56 21.14 12.73
C ASP A 54 12.35 20.57 11.57
N LEU A 55 12.44 19.24 11.49
CA LEU A 55 13.10 18.57 10.38
C LEU A 55 12.36 18.86 9.05
N ILE A 56 11.03 18.75 9.02
CA ILE A 56 10.24 19.05 7.81
C ILE A 56 10.46 20.49 7.35
N ASN A 57 10.48 21.46 8.27
CA ASN A 57 10.72 22.87 7.96
C ASN A 57 12.15 23.14 7.44
N SER A 58 13.10 22.31 7.79
CA SER A 58 14.50 22.44 7.32
C SER A 58 14.73 21.96 5.89
N LEU A 59 13.75 21.25 5.29
CA LEU A 59 13.89 20.66 3.97
C LEU A 59 13.45 21.63 2.87
N ASP A 60 14.32 21.83 1.89
CA ASP A 60 14.03 22.63 0.70
C ASP A 60 13.34 21.77 -0.37
N THR A 61 12.10 21.36 -0.09
CA THR A 61 11.23 20.64 -1.03
C THR A 61 9.76 20.79 -0.66
N ASP A 62 8.89 20.69 -1.67
CA ASP A 62 7.44 20.67 -1.50
C ASP A 62 6.84 19.29 -1.71
N ILE A 63 7.62 18.29 -2.11
CA ILE A 63 7.14 16.95 -2.46
C ILE A 63 7.64 15.94 -1.45
N PHE A 64 6.70 15.25 -0.82
CA PHE A 64 6.98 14.28 0.24
C PHE A 64 6.35 12.93 -0.05
N VAL A 65 7.08 11.88 0.30
CA VAL A 65 6.56 10.52 0.42
C VAL A 65 6.50 10.17 1.91
N ASN A 66 5.31 9.91 2.43
CA ASN A 66 5.13 9.44 3.80
C ASN A 66 5.08 7.91 3.82
N ALA A 67 6.25 7.28 3.99
CA ALA A 67 6.42 5.83 4.09
C ALA A 67 6.70 5.38 5.54
N LEU A 68 6.23 6.16 6.51
CA LEU A 68 6.36 5.86 7.94
C LEU A 68 5.33 4.82 8.38
N PRO A 69 5.61 4.05 9.45
CA PRO A 69 4.63 3.15 10.06
C PRO A 69 3.34 3.87 10.46
N GLY A 70 2.20 3.18 10.40
CA GLY A 70 0.88 3.74 10.68
C GLY A 70 0.79 4.53 11.97
N ARG A 71 1.41 4.03 13.05
CA ARG A 71 1.41 4.70 14.38
C ARG A 71 1.97 6.12 14.41
N VAL A 72 2.83 6.48 13.48
CA VAL A 72 3.40 7.84 13.38
C VAL A 72 2.95 8.59 12.13
N GLY A 73 2.49 7.86 11.12
CA GLY A 73 2.17 8.37 9.80
C GLY A 73 1.11 9.47 9.81
N HIS A 74 0.02 9.30 10.59
CA HIS A 74 -1.05 10.29 10.66
C HIS A 74 -0.57 11.64 11.22
N ARG A 75 0.22 11.63 12.30
CA ARG A 75 0.77 12.88 12.88
C ARG A 75 1.64 13.62 11.85
N ILE A 76 2.49 12.90 11.13
CA ILE A 76 3.39 13.50 10.12
C ILE A 76 2.59 13.98 8.91
N ARG A 77 1.60 13.22 8.45
CA ARG A 77 0.64 13.63 7.42
C ARG A 77 0.04 15.00 7.73
N LYS A 78 -0.44 15.19 8.96
CA LYS A 78 -1.05 16.45 9.40
C LYS A 78 -0.06 17.61 9.34
N ILE A 79 1.17 17.44 9.84
CA ILE A 79 2.22 18.46 9.77
C ILE A 79 2.52 18.85 8.31
N LEU A 80 2.67 17.88 7.42
CA LEU A 80 2.93 18.14 5.99
C LEU A 80 1.79 18.93 5.34
N VAL A 81 0.54 18.58 5.67
CA VAL A 81 -0.64 19.29 5.18
C VAL A 81 -0.68 20.73 5.69
N GLU A 82 -0.39 20.97 6.97
CA GLU A 82 -0.31 22.32 7.58
C GLU A 82 0.79 23.20 6.91
N LYS A 83 1.80 22.56 6.31
CA LYS A 83 2.90 23.24 5.59
C LYS A 83 2.67 23.38 4.08
N GLY A 84 1.46 23.10 3.59
CA GLY A 84 1.12 23.25 2.18
C GLY A 84 1.87 22.30 1.24
N LYS A 85 2.25 21.09 1.72
CA LYS A 85 3.07 20.17 0.95
C LYS A 85 2.25 19.29 0.00
N LYS A 86 2.93 18.73 -1.02
CA LYS A 86 2.41 17.70 -1.92
C LYS A 86 2.84 16.34 -1.40
N ILE A 87 1.87 15.45 -1.12
CA ILE A 87 2.14 14.26 -0.32
C ILE A 87 1.62 13.00 -1.03
N ALA A 88 2.52 12.05 -1.28
CA ALA A 88 2.20 10.65 -1.59
C ALA A 88 2.31 9.85 -0.28
N ASP A 89 1.18 9.30 0.19
CA ASP A 89 1.09 8.75 1.54
C ASP A 89 0.77 7.26 1.53
N LEU A 90 1.72 6.46 2.03
CA LEU A 90 1.59 5.01 2.18
C LEU A 90 1.19 4.61 3.61
N ALA A 91 1.20 5.54 4.57
CA ALA A 91 0.98 5.21 5.97
C ALA A 91 -0.43 4.64 6.17
N PHE A 92 -0.52 3.36 6.51
CA PHE A 92 -1.77 2.64 6.74
C PHE A 92 -2.25 2.87 8.17
N THR A 93 -3.04 3.93 8.37
CA THR A 93 -3.45 4.41 9.70
C THR A 93 -4.91 4.07 10.01
N PRO A 94 -5.29 3.93 11.29
CA PRO A 94 -6.70 3.76 11.68
C PRO A 94 -7.54 5.03 11.47
N GLU A 95 -6.91 6.21 11.51
CA GLU A 95 -7.58 7.49 11.30
C GLU A 95 -8.00 7.64 9.84
N ASP A 96 -9.16 8.29 9.61
CA ASP A 96 -9.62 8.63 8.27
C ASP A 96 -8.83 9.85 7.74
N PRO A 97 -8.06 9.68 6.64
CA PRO A 97 -7.32 10.81 6.07
C PRO A 97 -8.21 12.01 5.69
N LEU A 98 -9.49 11.77 5.38
CA LEU A 98 -10.43 12.83 5.01
C LEU A 98 -10.76 13.81 6.15
N GLU A 99 -10.48 13.45 7.41
CA GLU A 99 -10.67 14.36 8.56
C GLU A 99 -9.84 15.64 8.44
N ILE A 100 -8.73 15.61 7.73
CA ILE A 100 -7.87 16.77 7.50
C ILE A 100 -8.04 17.40 6.11
N ASN A 101 -9.13 17.08 5.39
CA ASN A 101 -9.35 17.59 4.04
C ASN A 101 -9.47 19.12 4.00
N GLN A 102 -10.26 19.72 4.92
CA GLN A 102 -10.39 21.19 4.96
C GLN A 102 -9.06 21.87 5.30
N LEU A 103 -8.29 21.29 6.23
CA LEU A 103 -6.95 21.78 6.56
C LEU A 103 -6.02 21.75 5.33
N ALA A 104 -6.11 20.73 4.50
CA ALA A 104 -5.32 20.64 3.26
C ALA A 104 -5.72 21.72 2.25
N ILE A 105 -7.03 21.98 2.10
CA ILE A 105 -7.54 23.04 1.21
C ILE A 105 -7.09 24.42 1.70
N ASP A 106 -7.20 24.70 2.98
CA ASP A 106 -6.86 25.98 3.59
C ASP A 106 -5.36 26.32 3.50
N ASN A 107 -4.51 25.29 3.35
CA ASN A 107 -3.07 25.45 3.25
C ASN A 107 -2.52 25.16 1.84
N ASP A 108 -3.37 25.11 0.81
CA ASP A 108 -2.96 24.80 -0.57
C ASP A 108 -2.16 23.47 -0.70
N SER A 109 -2.43 22.51 0.17
CA SER A 109 -1.81 21.18 0.20
C SER A 109 -2.59 20.18 -0.62
N ILE A 110 -1.90 19.25 -1.26
CA ILE A 110 -2.50 18.06 -1.84
C ILE A 110 -1.93 16.81 -1.19
N LEU A 111 -2.79 15.94 -0.70
CA LEU A 111 -2.43 14.64 -0.16
C LEU A 111 -3.16 13.54 -0.91
N ILE A 112 -2.40 12.61 -1.51
CA ILE A 112 -2.94 11.37 -2.07
C ILE A 112 -2.54 10.24 -1.12
N TYR A 113 -3.54 9.65 -0.46
CA TYR A 113 -3.33 8.59 0.53
C TYR A 113 -3.59 7.20 -0.05
N ASP A 114 -3.20 6.16 0.70
CA ASP A 114 -3.37 4.76 0.29
C ASP A 114 -2.70 4.47 -1.08
N VAL A 115 -1.46 4.92 -1.28
CA VAL A 115 -0.77 4.86 -2.58
C VAL A 115 0.11 3.61 -2.72
N GLY A 116 -0.45 2.45 -2.43
CA GLY A 116 0.20 1.13 -2.52
C GLY A 116 -0.37 0.23 -3.61
N VAL A 117 -0.01 -1.06 -3.54
CA VAL A 117 -0.60 -2.09 -4.40
C VAL A 117 -2.05 -2.34 -4.04
N ALA A 118 -2.34 -2.48 -2.74
CA ALA A 118 -3.68 -2.58 -2.15
C ALA A 118 -3.61 -2.18 -0.65
N PRO A 119 -4.29 -1.10 -0.25
CA PRO A 119 -5.04 -0.16 -1.09
C PRO A 119 -4.16 0.66 -2.03
N GLY A 120 -4.76 1.14 -3.13
CA GLY A 120 -4.10 1.98 -4.14
C GLY A 120 -4.40 1.52 -5.55
N LEU A 121 -3.54 0.69 -6.16
CA LEU A 121 -3.80 0.15 -7.50
C LEU A 121 -5.10 -0.65 -7.54
N SER A 122 -5.38 -1.46 -6.51
CA SER A 122 -6.64 -2.20 -6.39
C SER A 122 -7.86 -1.28 -6.49
N ASN A 123 -7.80 -0.10 -5.86
CA ASN A 123 -8.88 0.88 -5.85
C ASN A 123 -9.06 1.52 -7.24
N LEU A 124 -7.95 1.88 -7.90
CA LEU A 124 -7.97 2.37 -9.28
C LEU A 124 -8.59 1.34 -10.25
N LEU A 125 -8.24 0.06 -10.11
CA LEU A 125 -8.79 -1.01 -10.95
C LEU A 125 -10.29 -1.25 -10.70
N LEU A 126 -10.74 -1.23 -9.44
CA LEU A 126 -12.17 -1.29 -9.13
C LEU A 126 -12.93 -0.08 -9.68
N LYS A 127 -12.35 1.11 -9.61
CA LYS A 127 -12.94 2.32 -10.17
C LYS A 127 -13.06 2.24 -11.69
N GLU A 128 -12.04 1.71 -12.36
CA GLU A 128 -12.07 1.47 -13.80
C GLU A 128 -13.13 0.43 -14.17
N ALA A 129 -13.27 -0.65 -13.38
CA ALA A 129 -14.36 -1.61 -13.59
C ALA A 129 -15.73 -0.97 -13.40
N ASN A 130 -15.94 -0.17 -12.37
CA ASN A 130 -17.18 0.56 -12.13
C ASN A 130 -17.51 1.51 -13.28
N ARG A 131 -16.50 2.21 -13.84
CA ARG A 131 -16.66 3.05 -15.03
C ARG A 131 -17.06 2.25 -16.27
N ARG A 132 -16.48 1.05 -16.46
CA ARG A 132 -16.77 0.19 -17.64
C ARG A 132 -18.10 -0.53 -17.56
N HIS A 133 -18.49 -0.97 -16.37
CA HIS A 133 -19.57 -1.94 -16.16
C HIS A 133 -20.74 -1.40 -15.33
N GLY A 134 -20.76 -0.08 -15.05
CA GLY A 134 -21.80 0.54 -14.22
C GLY A 134 -21.71 0.10 -12.77
N ARG A 135 -22.84 0.13 -12.06
CA ARG A 135 -22.94 -0.36 -10.69
C ARG A 135 -22.46 -1.81 -10.59
N LEU A 136 -21.57 -2.08 -9.66
CA LEU A 136 -21.03 -3.42 -9.50
C LEU A 136 -21.97 -4.30 -8.69
N SER A 137 -22.34 -5.47 -9.22
CA SER A 137 -23.00 -6.51 -8.42
C SER A 137 -22.02 -7.15 -7.44
N ILE A 138 -20.74 -7.22 -7.80
CA ILE A 138 -19.66 -7.66 -6.91
C ILE A 138 -18.33 -7.02 -7.34
N GLY A 139 -17.57 -6.51 -6.37
CA GLY A 139 -16.16 -6.20 -6.47
C GLY A 139 -15.37 -6.95 -5.38
N ARG A 140 -14.27 -7.58 -5.76
CA ARG A 140 -13.45 -8.35 -4.84
C ARG A 140 -11.98 -8.08 -5.05
N ILE A 141 -11.28 -7.80 -3.95
CA ILE A 141 -9.83 -7.73 -3.89
C ILE A 141 -9.33 -8.89 -3.04
N ARG A 142 -8.33 -9.60 -3.52
CA ARG A 142 -7.53 -10.55 -2.76
C ARG A 142 -6.06 -10.18 -2.96
N VAL A 143 -5.33 -9.97 -1.89
CA VAL A 143 -3.93 -9.54 -1.98
C VAL A 143 -3.08 -10.15 -0.86
N GLY A 144 -1.84 -10.47 -1.16
CA GLY A 144 -0.92 -10.92 -0.12
C GLY A 144 0.53 -11.03 -0.61
N GLY A 145 1.45 -10.68 0.29
CA GLY A 145 2.88 -10.97 0.15
C GLY A 145 3.23 -12.18 1.01
N ASN A 146 3.88 -13.18 0.41
CA ASN A 146 4.15 -14.45 1.07
C ASN A 146 5.50 -15.03 0.63
N PRO A 147 6.19 -15.82 1.49
CA PRO A 147 7.28 -16.66 1.01
C PRO A 147 6.80 -17.62 -0.09
N THR A 148 7.69 -17.96 -1.04
CA THR A 148 7.33 -18.88 -2.14
C THR A 148 7.04 -20.30 -1.68
N THR A 149 7.52 -20.69 -0.50
CA THR A 149 7.32 -22.02 0.08
C THR A 149 6.87 -21.93 1.52
N LYS A 150 6.03 -22.89 1.91
CA LYS A 150 5.68 -23.11 3.32
C LYS A 150 6.92 -23.59 4.11
N ASP A 151 6.89 -23.32 5.43
CA ASP A 151 7.78 -23.91 6.42
C ASP A 151 6.97 -24.57 7.54
N ASP A 152 7.64 -25.20 8.49
CA ASP A 152 7.02 -25.82 9.66
C ASP A 152 6.62 -24.78 10.74
N GLY A 153 6.90 -23.49 10.49
CA GLY A 153 6.60 -22.37 11.36
C GLY A 153 5.43 -21.52 10.87
N TRP A 154 5.64 -20.22 10.84
CA TRP A 154 4.61 -19.25 10.45
C TRP A 154 4.26 -19.27 8.96
N SER A 155 5.12 -19.81 8.11
CA SER A 155 5.00 -19.71 6.64
C SER A 155 4.80 -18.27 6.17
N TYR A 156 5.37 -17.33 6.91
CA TYR A 156 5.20 -15.90 6.71
C TYR A 156 6.45 -15.13 7.14
N MET A 157 6.68 -14.01 6.50
CA MET A 157 7.55 -12.92 6.92
C MET A 157 6.92 -11.60 6.45
N ALA A 158 6.98 -10.56 7.27
CA ALA A 158 6.30 -9.31 6.99
C ALA A 158 7.04 -8.51 5.91
N PRO A 159 6.41 -8.27 4.74
CA PRO A 159 7.05 -7.55 3.63
C PRO A 159 7.05 -6.02 3.83
N PHE A 160 6.46 -5.54 4.90
CA PHE A 160 6.42 -4.16 5.39
C PHE A 160 6.42 -4.17 6.92
N SER A 161 5.99 -3.10 7.59
CA SER A 161 5.97 -3.02 9.06
C SER A 161 5.22 -4.20 9.71
N PRO A 162 5.86 -5.09 10.48
CA PRO A 162 5.16 -6.18 11.16
C PRO A 162 4.10 -5.71 12.15
N VAL A 163 4.28 -4.53 12.72
CA VAL A 163 3.31 -3.90 13.62
C VAL A 163 2.02 -3.57 12.87
N ASP A 164 2.13 -3.02 11.66
CA ASP A 164 0.96 -2.70 10.83
C ASP A 164 0.22 -3.98 10.40
N VAL A 165 0.93 -5.12 10.22
CA VAL A 165 0.31 -6.44 9.99
C VAL A 165 -0.49 -6.91 11.20
N ILE A 166 0.03 -6.71 12.42
CA ILE A 166 -0.70 -7.03 13.65
C ILE A 166 -1.98 -6.20 13.76
N GLU A 167 -1.90 -4.92 13.43
CA GLU A 167 -3.07 -4.03 13.41
C GLU A 167 -4.08 -4.46 12.34
N GLU A 168 -3.62 -4.87 11.15
CA GLU A 168 -4.48 -5.44 10.10
C GLU A 168 -5.25 -6.67 10.59
N TYR A 169 -4.63 -7.54 11.41
CA TYR A 169 -5.26 -8.75 11.94
C TYR A 169 -6.21 -8.50 13.11
N THR A 170 -6.22 -7.33 13.68
CA THR A 170 -7.04 -6.96 14.84
C THR A 170 -8.16 -5.97 14.52
N ARG A 171 -7.97 -5.13 13.49
CA ARG A 171 -8.95 -4.12 13.08
C ARG A 171 -10.16 -4.79 12.41
N PRO A 172 -11.41 -4.52 12.89
CA PRO A 172 -12.60 -5.02 12.22
C PRO A 172 -12.65 -4.60 10.75
N ALA A 173 -13.01 -5.54 9.88
CA ALA A 173 -13.09 -5.33 8.44
C ALA A 173 -14.42 -4.69 8.05
N ARG A 174 -14.36 -3.59 7.29
CA ARG A 174 -15.54 -2.96 6.68
C ARG A 174 -15.66 -3.45 5.24
N ILE A 175 -16.86 -3.92 4.90
CA ILE A 175 -17.21 -4.39 3.55
C ILE A 175 -18.53 -3.78 3.11
N ILE A 176 -18.86 -3.84 1.82
CA ILE A 176 -20.22 -3.57 1.37
C ILE A 176 -20.94 -4.89 1.15
N ARG A 177 -22.15 -5.01 1.72
CA ARG A 177 -23.04 -6.16 1.57
C ARG A 177 -24.47 -5.67 1.40
N ASN A 178 -25.16 -6.12 0.34
CA ASN A 178 -26.47 -5.65 -0.06
C ASN A 178 -26.53 -4.10 -0.22
N GLY A 179 -25.46 -3.48 -0.70
CA GLY A 179 -25.36 -2.04 -0.91
C GLY A 179 -25.10 -1.21 0.35
N GLU A 180 -24.90 -1.83 1.50
CA GLU A 180 -24.66 -1.16 2.78
C GLU A 180 -23.29 -1.54 3.36
N VAL A 181 -22.64 -0.56 4.02
CA VAL A 181 -21.39 -0.83 4.74
C VAL A 181 -21.69 -1.63 6.00
N VAL A 182 -21.09 -2.80 6.10
CA VAL A 182 -21.14 -3.66 7.29
C VAL A 182 -19.75 -3.88 7.85
N THR A 183 -19.67 -4.04 9.17
CA THR A 183 -18.40 -4.30 9.87
C THR A 183 -18.41 -5.72 10.40
N LEU A 184 -17.39 -6.49 10.06
CA LEU A 184 -17.22 -7.89 10.47
C LEU A 184 -15.91 -8.04 11.25
N PRO A 185 -15.77 -9.10 12.07
CA PRO A 185 -14.50 -9.39 12.72
C PRO A 185 -13.37 -9.56 11.71
N ALA A 186 -12.20 -9.03 11.99
CA ALA A 186 -10.98 -9.35 11.22
C ALA A 186 -10.78 -10.87 11.20
N LEU A 187 -10.10 -11.37 10.16
CA LEU A 187 -9.77 -12.78 9.96
C LEU A 187 -11.01 -13.69 9.80
N SER A 188 -12.21 -13.14 9.64
CA SER A 188 -13.43 -13.90 9.37
C SER A 188 -13.59 -14.24 7.87
N GLU A 189 -14.65 -14.97 7.52
CA GLU A 189 -14.99 -15.40 6.15
C GLU A 189 -13.82 -16.05 5.40
N ARG A 190 -13.11 -16.93 6.10
CA ARG A 190 -11.95 -17.64 5.57
C ARG A 190 -12.35 -18.58 4.44
N ILE A 191 -11.64 -18.49 3.32
CA ILE A 191 -11.82 -19.37 2.16
C ILE A 191 -10.46 -19.87 1.68
N ARG A 192 -10.42 -21.13 1.22
CA ARG A 192 -9.27 -21.70 0.54
C ARG A 192 -9.50 -21.71 -0.96
N PHE A 193 -8.48 -21.45 -1.72
CA PHE A 193 -8.51 -21.41 -3.18
C PHE A 193 -7.14 -21.67 -3.76
N GLU A 194 -7.10 -22.12 -5.03
CA GLU A 194 -5.86 -22.37 -5.74
C GLU A 194 -5.38 -21.12 -6.47
N ILE A 195 -4.09 -20.81 -6.33
CA ILE A 195 -3.39 -19.88 -7.20
C ILE A 195 -2.52 -20.71 -8.14
N SER A 196 -2.69 -20.51 -9.47
CA SER A 196 -1.88 -21.19 -10.47
C SER A 196 -0.39 -20.99 -10.17
N GLU A 197 0.38 -22.08 -10.22
CA GLU A 197 1.84 -22.13 -9.95
C GLU A 197 2.26 -21.84 -8.50
N ARG A 198 1.32 -21.44 -7.61
CA ARG A 198 1.58 -21.17 -6.19
C ARG A 198 1.02 -22.25 -5.27
N GLY A 199 -0.14 -22.86 -5.64
CA GLY A 199 -0.85 -23.87 -4.88
C GLY A 199 -1.98 -23.29 -4.02
N GLU A 200 -2.46 -24.08 -3.04
CA GLU A 200 -3.57 -23.70 -2.17
C GLU A 200 -3.19 -22.56 -1.25
N MET A 201 -3.97 -21.48 -1.28
CA MET A 201 -3.85 -20.32 -0.39
C MET A 201 -5.14 -20.13 0.42
N GLU A 202 -5.08 -19.33 1.47
CA GLU A 202 -6.20 -18.97 2.31
C GLU A 202 -6.40 -17.45 2.30
N ALA A 203 -7.63 -17.01 1.99
CA ALA A 203 -8.04 -15.62 2.09
C ALA A 203 -8.96 -15.42 3.29
N PHE A 204 -8.88 -14.25 3.92
CA PHE A 204 -9.69 -13.84 5.06
C PHE A 204 -9.89 -12.33 5.07
N LEU A 205 -10.98 -11.85 5.68
CA LEU A 205 -11.33 -10.44 5.68
C LEU A 205 -10.31 -9.59 6.45
N THR A 206 -9.93 -8.47 5.85
CA THR A 206 -9.18 -7.37 6.45
C THR A 206 -9.79 -6.02 6.04
N ASP A 207 -9.40 -4.90 6.69
CA ASP A 207 -9.98 -3.57 6.46
C ASP A 207 -9.28 -2.81 5.33
N GLY A 208 -9.09 -3.46 4.18
CA GLY A 208 -8.32 -2.94 3.04
C GLY A 208 -9.13 -2.22 1.97
N LEU A 209 -10.48 -2.20 2.01
CA LEU A 209 -11.29 -1.47 1.04
C LEU A 209 -11.11 0.04 1.13
N ARG A 210 -11.03 0.58 2.34
CA ARG A 210 -10.75 1.99 2.58
C ARG A 210 -11.71 2.92 1.83
N SER A 211 -11.17 3.79 0.98
CA SER A 211 -11.93 4.81 0.23
C SER A 211 -12.98 4.25 -0.72
N VAL A 212 -12.78 3.05 -1.28
CA VAL A 212 -13.74 2.48 -2.23
C VAL A 212 -15.09 2.16 -1.60
N LEU A 213 -15.18 2.07 -0.27
CA LEU A 213 -16.45 2.02 0.46
C LEU A 213 -17.36 3.23 0.17
N GLN A 214 -16.78 4.37 -0.24
CA GLN A 214 -17.49 5.62 -0.51
C GLN A 214 -17.45 6.02 -1.99
N THR A 215 -16.43 5.58 -2.73
CA THR A 215 -16.17 6.06 -4.10
C THR A 215 -16.69 5.13 -5.19
N ILE A 216 -17.13 3.91 -4.82
CA ILE A 216 -17.64 2.90 -5.75
C ILE A 216 -19.07 2.51 -5.40
N ASP A 217 -19.95 2.58 -6.40
CA ASP A 217 -21.32 2.09 -6.27
C ASP A 217 -21.35 0.57 -6.51
N ALA A 218 -21.65 -0.20 -5.47
CA ALA A 218 -21.67 -1.64 -5.54
C ALA A 218 -22.71 -2.27 -4.61
N GLU A 219 -23.17 -3.46 -4.94
CA GLU A 219 -23.98 -4.31 -4.06
C GLU A 219 -23.12 -5.11 -3.08
N GLU A 220 -21.99 -5.65 -3.56
CA GLU A 220 -20.99 -6.34 -2.75
C GLU A 220 -19.58 -5.80 -3.04
N LEU A 221 -18.87 -5.37 -2.01
CA LEU A 221 -17.43 -5.10 -2.08
C LEU A 221 -16.72 -5.82 -0.93
N ILE A 222 -15.71 -6.61 -1.27
CA ILE A 222 -14.98 -7.43 -0.31
C ILE A 222 -13.48 -7.29 -0.57
N GLU A 223 -12.71 -7.06 0.49
CA GLU A 223 -11.25 -7.19 0.45
C GLU A 223 -10.82 -8.31 1.39
N SER A 224 -9.80 -9.04 0.99
CA SER A 224 -9.25 -10.16 1.75
C SER A 224 -7.74 -10.22 1.62
N THR A 225 -7.07 -10.39 2.75
CA THR A 225 -5.64 -10.72 2.78
C THR A 225 -5.43 -12.21 2.50
N VAL A 226 -4.38 -12.52 1.76
CA VAL A 226 -4.03 -13.89 1.33
C VAL A 226 -2.76 -14.35 2.03
N ARG A 227 -2.83 -15.55 2.65
CA ARG A 227 -1.69 -16.19 3.30
C ARG A 227 -1.67 -17.70 3.01
N TRP A 228 -0.58 -18.36 3.35
CA TRP A 228 -0.53 -19.81 3.36
C TRP A 228 -1.54 -20.39 4.34
N PRO A 229 -2.26 -21.49 4.00
CA PRO A 229 -3.17 -22.16 4.93
C PRO A 229 -2.45 -22.58 6.21
N GLY A 230 -3.08 -22.31 7.36
CA GLY A 230 -2.54 -22.60 8.69
C GLY A 230 -1.85 -21.41 9.38
N HIS A 231 -1.49 -20.34 8.64
CA HIS A 231 -0.91 -19.14 9.24
C HIS A 231 -1.86 -18.49 10.26
N ILE A 232 -3.12 -18.30 9.87
CA ILE A 232 -4.12 -17.68 10.77
C ILE A 232 -4.48 -18.60 11.92
N ASP A 233 -4.54 -19.93 11.71
CA ASP A 233 -4.75 -20.87 12.82
C ASP A 233 -3.64 -20.76 13.87
N MET A 234 -2.39 -20.65 13.41
CA MET A 234 -1.25 -20.46 14.31
C MET A 234 -1.33 -19.11 15.04
N TYR A 235 -1.66 -18.03 14.33
CA TYR A 235 -1.84 -16.72 14.93
C TYR A 235 -2.91 -16.74 16.03
N LEU A 236 -4.11 -17.22 15.72
CA LEU A 236 -5.22 -17.29 16.67
C LEU A 236 -4.91 -18.16 17.89
N LYS A 237 -4.13 -19.24 17.72
CA LYS A 237 -3.69 -20.09 18.82
C LYS A 237 -2.66 -19.42 19.71
N LYS A 238 -1.76 -18.60 19.14
CA LYS A 238 -0.60 -18.05 19.84
C LYS A 238 -0.74 -16.60 20.28
N LYS A 239 -1.69 -15.84 19.75
CA LYS A 239 -1.82 -14.40 19.99
C LYS A 239 -1.99 -14.00 21.45
N GLU A 240 -2.52 -14.88 22.29
CA GLU A 240 -2.67 -14.64 23.73
C GLU A 240 -1.40 -14.99 24.54
N GLU A 241 -0.48 -15.74 23.94
CA GLU A 241 0.75 -16.23 24.56
C GLU A 241 1.97 -15.38 24.17
N LEU A 242 1.92 -14.73 22.99
CA LEU A 242 3.02 -13.96 22.40
C LEU A 242 2.78 -12.46 22.55
N SER A 243 3.81 -11.75 22.94
CA SER A 243 3.82 -10.29 22.91
C SER A 243 3.90 -9.76 21.45
N GLU A 244 3.62 -8.47 21.26
CA GLU A 244 3.85 -7.80 19.98
C GLU A 244 5.31 -7.93 19.52
N GLU A 245 6.27 -7.78 20.44
CA GLU A 245 7.71 -7.93 20.15
C GLU A 245 8.06 -9.34 19.68
N ASP A 246 7.43 -10.38 20.26
CA ASP A 246 7.63 -11.77 19.83
C ASP A 246 7.11 -12.00 18.41
N LEU A 247 5.94 -11.44 18.08
CA LEU A 247 5.37 -11.52 16.72
C LEU A 247 6.23 -10.76 15.70
N VAL A 248 6.66 -9.53 16.02
CA VAL A 248 7.56 -8.73 15.20
C VAL A 248 8.84 -9.48 14.89
N LYS A 249 9.43 -10.13 15.91
CA LYS A 249 10.62 -10.96 15.75
C LYS A 249 10.35 -12.22 14.92
N ALA A 250 9.22 -12.88 15.15
CA ALA A 250 8.85 -14.11 14.44
C ALA A 250 8.55 -13.88 12.97
N TRP A 251 8.08 -12.67 12.60
CA TRP A 251 7.76 -12.27 11.22
C TRP A 251 8.84 -11.36 10.62
N SER A 252 10.03 -11.32 11.22
CA SER A 252 11.13 -10.52 10.71
C SER A 252 11.47 -10.91 9.26
N TRP A 253 11.82 -9.91 8.46
CA TRP A 253 12.18 -10.10 7.06
C TRP A 253 13.50 -10.87 6.93
N ASP A 254 13.50 -11.89 6.08
CA ASP A 254 14.69 -12.64 5.65
C ASP A 254 14.95 -12.38 4.17
N THR A 255 16.02 -11.66 3.86
CA THR A 255 16.42 -11.31 2.49
C THR A 255 16.82 -12.52 1.64
N ASN A 256 17.14 -13.66 2.26
CA ASN A 256 17.52 -14.88 1.57
C ASN A 256 16.34 -15.79 1.25
N ARG A 257 15.16 -15.48 1.80
CA ARG A 257 13.96 -16.27 1.59
C ARG A 257 13.18 -15.73 0.40
N PRO A 258 13.05 -16.49 -0.71
CA PRO A 258 12.26 -16.10 -1.86
C PRO A 258 10.80 -15.82 -1.48
N GLU A 259 10.22 -14.80 -2.10
CA GLU A 259 8.86 -14.37 -1.79
C GLU A 259 8.14 -13.86 -3.05
N PHE A 260 6.83 -13.70 -2.95
CA PHE A 260 6.00 -13.17 -4.03
C PHE A 260 4.89 -12.29 -3.47
N THR A 261 4.41 -11.37 -4.29
CA THR A 261 3.18 -10.63 -4.08
C THR A 261 2.17 -11.04 -5.14
N TRP A 262 1.00 -11.49 -4.69
CA TRP A 262 -0.11 -11.83 -5.57
C TRP A 262 -1.32 -10.97 -5.25
N MET A 263 -2.01 -10.50 -6.30
CA MET A 263 -3.27 -9.77 -6.16
C MET A 263 -4.24 -10.17 -7.27
N GLU A 264 -5.50 -10.39 -6.89
CA GLU A 264 -6.65 -10.46 -7.79
C GLU A 264 -7.58 -9.29 -7.51
N VAL A 265 -7.97 -8.59 -8.57
CA VAL A 265 -9.10 -7.66 -8.53
C VAL A 265 -10.15 -8.18 -9.50
N TYR A 266 -11.29 -8.60 -8.97
CA TYR A 266 -12.44 -9.06 -9.74
C TYR A 266 -13.61 -8.10 -9.57
N ALA A 267 -14.26 -7.76 -10.66
CA ALA A 267 -15.45 -6.92 -10.64
C ALA A 267 -16.47 -7.40 -11.68
N ARG A 268 -17.75 -7.36 -11.33
CA ARG A 268 -18.88 -7.68 -12.20
C ARG A 268 -20.00 -6.66 -12.03
N GLY A 269 -20.46 -6.08 -13.11
CA GLY A 269 -21.65 -5.26 -13.26
C GLY A 269 -22.41 -5.71 -14.51
N GLU A 270 -22.63 -4.82 -15.51
CA GLU A 270 -23.16 -5.20 -16.82
C GLU A 270 -22.20 -6.11 -17.61
N GLY A 271 -20.89 -6.02 -17.34
CA GLY A 271 -19.84 -6.92 -17.80
C GLY A 271 -18.97 -7.33 -16.63
N ASN A 272 -17.80 -7.90 -16.92
CA ASN A 272 -16.84 -8.25 -15.88
C ASN A 272 -15.40 -7.90 -16.28
N SER A 273 -14.56 -7.71 -15.30
CA SER A 273 -13.10 -7.56 -15.44
C SER A 273 -12.41 -8.32 -14.32
N THR A 274 -11.27 -8.92 -14.65
CA THR A 274 -10.39 -9.57 -13.68
C THR A 274 -8.95 -9.17 -13.98
N TRP A 275 -8.26 -8.64 -12.98
CA TRP A 275 -6.82 -8.36 -13.06
C TRP A 275 -6.08 -9.26 -12.11
N ILE A 276 -5.00 -9.86 -12.58
CA ILE A 276 -4.08 -10.68 -11.78
C ILE A 276 -2.70 -10.05 -11.83
N LEU A 277 -2.15 -9.78 -10.66
CA LEU A 277 -0.75 -9.46 -10.43
C LEU A 277 -0.10 -10.66 -9.75
N ASP A 278 1.04 -11.09 -10.25
CA ASP A 278 1.89 -12.10 -9.62
C ASP A 278 3.35 -11.70 -9.86
N ASP A 279 4.00 -11.16 -8.84
CA ASP A 279 5.36 -10.64 -8.88
C ASP A 279 6.25 -11.34 -7.87
N ASN A 280 7.44 -11.72 -8.29
CA ASN A 280 8.50 -12.17 -7.40
C ASN A 280 9.46 -11.01 -7.10
N GLY A 281 10.13 -11.01 -5.95
CA GLY A 281 11.24 -10.12 -5.72
C GLY A 281 12.39 -10.34 -6.71
N ASP A 282 13.21 -9.32 -6.88
CA ASP A 282 14.43 -9.39 -7.69
C ASP A 282 15.61 -8.70 -6.96
N GLU A 283 16.74 -8.54 -7.66
CA GLU A 283 17.92 -7.88 -7.10
C GLU A 283 17.68 -6.41 -6.70
N LYS A 284 16.60 -5.77 -7.19
CA LYS A 284 16.24 -4.39 -6.88
C LYS A 284 15.37 -4.26 -5.63
N GLY A 285 14.73 -5.35 -5.21
CA GLY A 285 13.92 -5.35 -3.99
C GLY A 285 12.91 -6.50 -3.90
N SER A 286 12.26 -6.58 -2.76
CA SER A 286 11.17 -7.52 -2.54
C SER A 286 9.98 -7.22 -3.45
N SER A 287 9.15 -8.24 -3.74
CA SER A 287 7.97 -8.08 -4.59
C SER A 287 7.01 -7.01 -4.05
N MET A 288 6.76 -6.99 -2.73
CA MET A 288 5.91 -5.98 -2.11
C MET A 288 6.52 -4.59 -2.19
N ALA A 289 7.84 -4.44 -2.01
CA ALA A 289 8.51 -3.15 -2.13
C ALA A 289 8.45 -2.62 -3.56
N ARG A 290 8.59 -3.50 -4.56
CA ARG A 290 8.48 -3.17 -5.98
C ARG A 290 7.07 -2.77 -6.37
N THR A 291 6.09 -3.62 -6.05
CA THR A 291 4.69 -3.41 -6.45
C THR A 291 4.07 -2.19 -5.77
N THR A 292 4.30 -1.99 -4.48
CA THR A 292 3.86 -0.80 -3.75
C THR A 292 4.64 0.45 -4.16
N GLY A 293 5.98 0.35 -4.20
CA GLY A 293 6.85 1.49 -4.50
C GLY A 293 6.65 2.05 -5.91
N ALA A 294 6.37 1.21 -6.91
CA ALA A 294 6.10 1.67 -8.26
C ALA A 294 4.81 2.52 -8.34
N ILE A 295 3.75 2.14 -7.62
CA ILE A 295 2.54 2.95 -7.52
C ILE A 295 2.83 4.29 -6.85
N THR A 296 3.58 4.27 -5.75
CA THR A 296 3.99 5.49 -5.07
C THR A 296 4.81 6.41 -5.98
N CYS A 297 5.76 5.87 -6.75
CA CYS A 297 6.53 6.65 -7.72
C CYS A 297 5.65 7.26 -8.82
N ALA A 298 4.61 6.55 -9.28
CA ALA A 298 3.63 7.09 -10.22
C ALA A 298 2.88 8.29 -9.61
N VAL A 299 2.43 8.15 -8.35
CA VAL A 299 1.75 9.24 -7.62
C VAL A 299 2.67 10.44 -7.41
N VAL A 300 3.94 10.24 -7.04
CA VAL A 300 4.92 11.34 -6.94
C VAL A 300 5.05 12.08 -8.28
N LYS A 301 5.17 11.36 -9.40
CA LYS A 301 5.26 11.96 -10.74
C LYS A 301 3.98 12.68 -11.14
N PHE A 302 2.83 12.16 -10.72
CA PHE A 302 1.54 12.82 -10.88
C PHE A 302 1.53 14.15 -10.10
N LEU A 303 1.86 14.14 -8.80
CA LEU A 303 1.90 15.33 -7.95
C LEU A 303 2.86 16.42 -8.45
N ILE A 304 3.98 16.04 -9.09
CA ILE A 304 4.92 16.98 -9.71
C ILE A 304 4.25 17.78 -10.83
N LYS A 305 3.42 17.11 -11.63
CA LYS A 305 2.74 17.70 -12.80
C LYS A 305 1.48 18.47 -12.41
N GLU A 306 0.81 18.03 -11.34
CA GLU A 306 -0.48 18.62 -10.94
C GLU A 306 -0.33 20.02 -10.34
N LYS A 307 -1.27 20.90 -10.73
CA LYS A 307 -1.37 22.26 -10.22
C LYS A 307 -2.84 22.63 -9.99
N GLY A 308 -3.06 23.29 -8.86
CA GLY A 308 -4.40 23.86 -8.55
C GLY A 308 -5.40 22.85 -8.03
N ILE A 309 -4.98 21.62 -7.71
CA ILE A 309 -5.77 20.64 -6.96
C ILE A 309 -5.27 20.63 -5.53
N TYR A 310 -6.17 20.84 -4.58
CA TYR A 310 -5.88 20.86 -3.16
C TYR A 310 -6.84 19.92 -2.43
N GLY A 311 -6.47 19.52 -1.22
CA GLY A 311 -7.27 18.63 -0.40
C GLY A 311 -6.68 17.24 -0.26
N VAL A 312 -7.47 16.35 0.34
CA VAL A 312 -7.12 14.95 0.60
C VAL A 312 -7.90 14.05 -0.35
N HIS A 313 -7.19 13.25 -1.11
CA HIS A 313 -7.77 12.44 -2.17
C HIS A 313 -7.31 11.00 -2.11
N PRO A 314 -8.21 10.02 -2.29
CA PRO A 314 -7.81 8.68 -2.64
C PRO A 314 -7.36 8.61 -4.12
N PRO A 315 -6.51 7.64 -4.50
CA PRO A 315 -5.95 7.56 -5.85
C PRO A 315 -7.01 7.42 -6.94
N GLU A 316 -8.12 6.74 -6.68
CA GLU A 316 -9.19 6.51 -7.65
C GLU A 316 -9.96 7.78 -8.05
N ASN A 317 -9.81 8.89 -7.32
CA ASN A 317 -10.38 10.19 -7.72
C ASN A 317 -9.74 10.74 -8.99
N PHE A 318 -8.52 10.30 -9.32
CA PHE A 318 -7.77 10.73 -10.52
C PHE A 318 -7.98 9.80 -11.73
N GLY A 319 -8.77 8.73 -11.55
CA GLY A 319 -9.26 7.89 -12.63
C GLY A 319 -8.17 7.31 -13.53
N ASN A 320 -8.42 7.33 -14.85
CA ASN A 320 -7.55 6.68 -15.84
C ASN A 320 -6.17 7.32 -15.94
N ASP A 321 -6.03 8.62 -15.75
CA ASP A 321 -4.75 9.31 -15.92
C ASP A 321 -3.72 8.76 -14.92
N LEU A 322 -4.12 8.61 -13.66
CA LEU A 322 -3.26 8.03 -12.65
C LEU A 322 -3.10 6.52 -12.84
N LEU A 323 -4.16 5.80 -13.23
CA LEU A 323 -4.08 4.36 -13.51
C LEU A 323 -3.05 4.06 -14.62
N GLU A 324 -3.08 4.80 -15.73
CA GLU A 324 -2.10 4.65 -16.81
C GLU A 324 -0.66 4.93 -16.34
N MET A 325 -0.47 5.94 -15.50
CA MET A 325 0.86 6.22 -14.92
C MET A 325 1.34 5.07 -14.05
N CYS A 326 0.46 4.46 -13.24
CA CYS A 326 0.77 3.29 -12.42
C CYS A 326 1.15 2.08 -13.28
N LEU A 327 0.38 1.78 -14.32
CA LEU A 327 0.66 0.68 -15.24
C LEU A 327 1.96 0.89 -16.03
N ASN A 328 2.28 2.13 -16.39
CA ASN A 328 3.54 2.48 -17.02
C ASN A 328 4.74 2.26 -16.08
N GLU A 329 4.62 2.62 -14.79
CA GLU A 329 5.66 2.32 -13.79
C GLU A 329 5.84 0.81 -13.59
N TYR A 330 4.76 0.03 -13.58
CA TYR A 330 4.84 -1.42 -13.55
C TYR A 330 5.60 -1.98 -14.76
N SER A 331 5.21 -1.57 -15.96
CA SER A 331 5.86 -1.98 -17.21
C SER A 331 7.36 -1.65 -17.21
N LYS A 332 7.73 -0.44 -16.79
CA LYS A 332 9.12 0.01 -16.67
C LYS A 332 9.96 -0.86 -15.73
N ASN A 333 9.34 -1.36 -14.67
CA ASN A 333 9.99 -2.19 -13.67
C ASN A 333 9.80 -3.70 -13.89
N ASN A 334 9.30 -4.13 -15.08
CA ASN A 334 8.99 -5.51 -15.40
C ASN A 334 8.02 -6.19 -14.43
N ILE A 335 7.14 -5.40 -13.78
CA ILE A 335 6.04 -5.91 -12.96
C ILE A 335 4.85 -6.17 -13.89
N LYS A 336 4.33 -7.39 -13.86
CA LYS A 336 3.24 -7.79 -14.75
C LYS A 336 1.91 -7.79 -14.02
N ILE A 337 0.94 -7.09 -14.59
CA ILE A 337 -0.45 -7.22 -14.24
C ILE A 337 -1.24 -7.57 -15.52
N ASN A 338 -2.02 -8.62 -15.47
CA ASN A 338 -2.75 -9.13 -16.63
C ASN A 338 -4.25 -8.93 -16.43
N GLU A 339 -4.91 -8.29 -17.38
CA GLU A 339 -6.37 -8.29 -17.45
C GLU A 339 -6.81 -9.56 -18.17
N ILE A 340 -7.58 -10.41 -17.49
CA ILE A 340 -8.17 -11.61 -18.07
C ILE A 340 -9.45 -11.20 -18.78
N LYS A 341 -9.46 -11.32 -20.10
CA LYS A 341 -10.67 -11.13 -20.92
C LYS A 341 -11.45 -12.43 -20.93
N ASN A 342 -12.64 -12.46 -20.33
CA ASN A 342 -13.57 -13.57 -20.38
C ASN A 342 -14.50 -13.43 -21.58
#